data_c96f76398a47cf262beb0d599ccf6eaa
#
_entry.id   c96f76398a47cf262beb0d599ccf6eaa
#
_cell.length_a   1.000
_cell.length_b   1.000
_cell.length_c   1.000
_cell.angle_alpha   90.00
_cell.angle_beta   90.00
_cell.angle_gamma   90.00
#
_symmetry.space_group_name_H-M   'P 1'
#
loop_
_entity.id
_entity.type
_entity.pdbx_description
1 polymer ?
#
loop_
_entity_poly.entity_id
_entity_poly.type
_entity_poly.pdbx_seq_one_letter_code
_entity_poly.pdbx_strand_id
1 'polypeptide(L)'
;MSDVAVTVIIPVYNAADFLDECLESIARQSLGFERVEVVAVNDGSTDAGGAVLDGWAERHPNVRVVHQSNSGAPGGPRNRGIDMARGEFLFFADPDDYLGPDALRRMVEIAERNDSDVVLGRIRGVGRGAPTEPFAATVERGDVWSTRAMFSLTPQKLFRRSLVVEHGLRFAEGVRLAEEQPFIVPAYLRARAISVVADYDCYYLVDREGFAHLTKQQPPAESFYSAVRAALGSIVELTEPGERRNALLVRFAKVELMAKFGPHYHRWTSAERQESYARIAGEVLREFIPQEVMTGFSPLVQLRARLLREGGRVDELLSLSRHDSLAWAELEPGPDALEWLDGGRRAALLVRSSHYRGTGSRRVRHSVVLRHADGYEVLIPVGRATPTDDPLTARVVLDPLDLHRYAHRPGRWEILLRVTADNGRGGHDVPLLLPAPDGGGKRRPLPDRTRAKRLYAHGVRPMAARMTQRPDGRMVLVAVDWRTVARKVRKRLRRR
;
A
#
# COMPACT_ATOMS: atom_id res chain seq x y z
N MET A 1 22.20 -12.45 -36.53
CA MET A 1 21.44 -11.91 -35.41
C MET A 1 20.22 -12.78 -35.28
N SER A 2 19.80 -13.17 -34.08
CA SER A 2 18.59 -14.02 -33.94
C SER A 2 17.38 -13.18 -34.35
N ASP A 3 16.48 -13.70 -35.20
CA ASP A 3 15.22 -13.05 -35.56
C ASP A 3 14.24 -12.95 -34.37
N VAL A 4 14.63 -13.47 -33.22
CA VAL A 4 13.83 -13.47 -31.99
C VAL A 4 13.98 -12.12 -31.24
N ALA A 5 12.92 -11.36 -31.20
CA ALA A 5 12.90 -10.07 -30.49
C ALA A 5 12.74 -10.26 -28.97
N VAL A 6 11.82 -11.13 -28.53
CA VAL A 6 11.52 -11.33 -27.12
C VAL A 6 11.52 -12.83 -26.76
N THR A 7 12.21 -13.18 -25.67
CA THR A 7 11.95 -14.44 -24.97
C THR A 7 11.02 -14.22 -23.80
N VAL A 8 9.84 -14.86 -23.83
CA VAL A 8 8.92 -14.91 -22.70
C VAL A 8 9.25 -16.12 -21.85
N ILE A 9 9.57 -15.88 -20.58
CA ILE A 9 9.95 -16.91 -19.60
C ILE A 9 8.78 -17.15 -18.67
N ILE A 10 8.34 -18.41 -18.54
CA ILE A 10 7.17 -18.80 -17.74
C ILE A 10 7.58 -19.86 -16.74
N PRO A 11 7.66 -19.57 -15.42
CA PRO A 11 7.81 -20.57 -14.37
C PRO A 11 6.45 -21.26 -14.14
N VAL A 12 6.35 -22.56 -14.30
CA VAL A 12 5.08 -23.29 -14.20
C VAL A 12 5.13 -24.31 -13.06
N TYR A 13 4.17 -24.18 -12.14
CA TYR A 13 3.93 -25.17 -11.08
C TYR A 13 2.44 -25.27 -10.77
N ASN A 14 1.83 -26.39 -11.04
CA ASN A 14 0.42 -26.69 -10.78
C ASN A 14 -0.56 -25.58 -11.26
N ALA A 15 -0.47 -25.22 -12.54
CA ALA A 15 -1.25 -24.17 -13.16
C ALA A 15 -1.97 -24.62 -14.45
N ALA A 16 -2.23 -25.93 -14.62
CA ALA A 16 -2.83 -26.50 -15.83
C ALA A 16 -4.09 -25.78 -16.31
N ASP A 17 -4.96 -25.38 -15.39
CA ASP A 17 -6.26 -24.76 -15.70
C ASP A 17 -6.14 -23.36 -16.35
N PHE A 18 -5.00 -22.69 -16.22
CA PHE A 18 -4.82 -21.30 -16.68
C PHE A 18 -3.78 -21.18 -17.78
N LEU A 19 -2.97 -22.21 -17.97
CA LEU A 19 -1.78 -22.19 -18.80
C LEU A 19 -2.08 -21.94 -20.27
N ASP A 20 -3.18 -22.48 -20.80
CA ASP A 20 -3.60 -22.24 -22.19
C ASP A 20 -3.95 -20.76 -22.43
N GLU A 21 -4.66 -20.10 -21.52
CA GLU A 21 -4.98 -18.67 -21.63
C GLU A 21 -3.70 -17.81 -21.67
N CYS A 22 -2.74 -18.12 -20.79
CA CYS A 22 -1.44 -17.45 -20.78
C CYS A 22 -0.71 -17.62 -22.12
N LEU A 23 -0.53 -18.86 -22.58
CA LEU A 23 0.19 -19.19 -23.82
C LEU A 23 -0.51 -18.62 -25.07
N GLU A 24 -1.85 -18.71 -25.15
CA GLU A 24 -2.61 -18.09 -26.22
C GLU A 24 -2.46 -16.56 -26.26
N SER A 25 -2.41 -15.91 -25.11
CA SER A 25 -2.19 -14.45 -25.04
C SER A 25 -0.82 -14.04 -25.60
N ILE A 26 0.17 -14.91 -25.45
CA ILE A 26 1.52 -14.72 -26.02
C ILE A 26 1.51 -15.04 -27.53
N ALA A 27 0.86 -16.12 -27.92
CA ALA A 27 0.76 -16.51 -29.34
C ALA A 27 0.02 -15.48 -30.22
N ARG A 28 -0.93 -14.75 -29.61
CA ARG A 28 -1.71 -13.70 -30.31
C ARG A 28 -1.09 -12.31 -30.26
N GLN A 29 0.17 -12.16 -29.82
CA GLN A 29 0.82 -10.85 -29.79
C GLN A 29 0.98 -10.25 -31.19
N SER A 30 0.61 -8.99 -31.34
CA SER A 30 0.74 -8.25 -32.61
C SER A 30 2.20 -7.99 -33.03
N LEU A 31 3.17 -8.34 -32.20
CA LEU A 31 4.59 -8.37 -32.55
C LEU A 31 4.91 -9.46 -33.61
N GLY A 32 4.05 -10.49 -33.71
CA GLY A 32 4.25 -11.68 -34.52
C GLY A 32 4.86 -12.82 -33.67
N PHE A 33 4.16 -13.97 -33.61
CA PHE A 33 4.58 -15.08 -32.76
C PHE A 33 5.93 -15.69 -33.19
N GLU A 34 6.27 -15.58 -34.48
CA GLU A 34 7.56 -16.01 -35.03
C GLU A 34 8.74 -15.19 -34.48
N ARG A 35 8.49 -13.98 -33.96
CA ARG A 35 9.49 -13.13 -33.30
C ARG A 35 9.56 -13.32 -31.78
N VAL A 36 8.72 -14.19 -31.23
CA VAL A 36 8.63 -14.49 -29.80
C VAL A 36 9.09 -15.92 -29.55
N GLU A 37 10.11 -16.10 -28.73
CA GLU A 37 10.47 -17.38 -28.12
C GLU A 37 9.75 -17.52 -26.80
N VAL A 38 9.15 -18.68 -26.52
CA VAL A 38 8.62 -19.01 -25.21
C VAL A 38 9.52 -20.05 -24.57
N VAL A 39 10.00 -19.78 -23.36
CA VAL A 39 10.72 -20.72 -22.51
C VAL A 39 9.87 -21.01 -21.28
N ALA A 40 9.17 -22.12 -21.29
CA ALA A 40 8.34 -22.58 -20.18
C ALA A 40 9.14 -23.60 -19.34
N VAL A 41 9.28 -23.31 -18.05
CA VAL A 41 9.99 -24.19 -17.12
C VAL A 41 8.97 -24.81 -16.16
N ASN A 42 8.67 -26.10 -16.38
CA ASN A 42 7.83 -26.89 -15.49
C ASN A 42 8.63 -27.31 -14.25
N ASP A 43 8.33 -26.71 -13.14
CA ASP A 43 9.00 -26.88 -11.85
C ASP A 43 8.41 -28.06 -11.04
N GLY A 44 8.29 -29.22 -11.68
CA GLY A 44 7.81 -30.44 -11.03
C GLY A 44 6.30 -30.41 -10.74
N SER A 45 5.47 -29.88 -11.66
CA SER A 45 4.01 -29.93 -11.53
C SER A 45 3.50 -31.35 -11.39
N THR A 46 2.50 -31.54 -10.54
CA THR A 46 1.81 -32.80 -10.29
C THR A 46 0.44 -32.88 -10.98
N ASP A 47 0.01 -31.79 -11.60
CA ASP A 47 -1.18 -31.68 -12.44
C ASP A 47 -0.87 -31.94 -13.93
N ALA A 48 -1.83 -31.68 -14.81
CA ALA A 48 -1.67 -31.82 -16.25
C ALA A 48 -0.79 -30.74 -16.91
N GLY A 49 -0.25 -29.76 -16.16
CA GLY A 49 0.50 -28.63 -16.70
C GLY A 49 1.69 -29.00 -17.56
N GLY A 50 2.43 -30.07 -17.17
CA GLY A 50 3.52 -30.62 -17.99
C GLY A 50 3.05 -31.08 -19.37
N ALA A 51 1.95 -31.83 -19.44
CA ALA A 51 1.41 -32.35 -20.70
C ALA A 51 0.84 -31.21 -21.58
N VAL A 52 0.24 -30.17 -21.00
CA VAL A 52 -0.20 -28.96 -21.72
C VAL A 52 1.00 -28.29 -22.40
N LEU A 53 2.09 -28.10 -21.66
CA LEU A 53 3.33 -27.51 -22.21
C LEU A 53 3.91 -28.32 -23.36
N ASP A 54 3.99 -29.65 -23.21
CA ASP A 54 4.51 -30.55 -24.26
C ASP A 54 3.68 -30.45 -25.52
N GLY A 55 2.33 -30.44 -25.39
CA GLY A 55 1.44 -30.25 -26.52
C GLY A 55 1.61 -28.89 -27.22
N TRP A 56 1.98 -27.82 -26.50
CA TRP A 56 2.34 -26.52 -27.11
C TRP A 56 3.68 -26.61 -27.84
N ALA A 57 4.70 -27.23 -27.26
CA ALA A 57 6.00 -27.39 -27.90
C ALA A 57 5.96 -28.24 -29.19
N GLU A 58 5.11 -29.26 -29.21
CA GLU A 58 4.89 -30.08 -30.42
C GLU A 58 4.28 -29.29 -31.57
N ARG A 59 3.38 -28.34 -31.27
CA ARG A 59 2.70 -27.53 -32.28
C ARG A 59 3.47 -26.27 -32.70
N HIS A 60 4.37 -25.79 -31.86
CA HIS A 60 5.04 -24.48 -32.03
C HIS A 60 6.54 -24.59 -31.80
N PRO A 61 7.38 -24.52 -32.86
CA PRO A 61 8.85 -24.71 -32.76
C PRO A 61 9.56 -23.59 -31.97
N ASN A 62 8.89 -22.48 -31.73
CA ASN A 62 9.37 -21.36 -30.90
C ASN A 62 9.01 -21.52 -29.41
N VAL A 63 8.28 -22.57 -29.04
CA VAL A 63 7.99 -22.93 -27.63
C VAL A 63 8.96 -24.01 -27.19
N ARG A 64 9.73 -23.73 -26.14
CA ARG A 64 10.70 -24.65 -25.55
C ARG A 64 10.29 -24.96 -24.11
N VAL A 65 10.23 -26.23 -23.79
CA VAL A 65 9.82 -26.71 -22.47
C VAL A 65 11.00 -27.36 -21.76
N VAL A 66 11.12 -27.08 -20.47
CA VAL A 66 12.07 -27.76 -19.58
C VAL A 66 11.30 -28.29 -18.39
N HIS A 67 11.48 -29.58 -18.12
CA HIS A 67 10.98 -30.20 -16.89
C HIS A 67 12.12 -30.33 -15.88
N GLN A 68 11.86 -29.92 -14.65
CA GLN A 68 12.81 -30.06 -13.54
C GLN A 68 12.07 -30.49 -12.26
N SER A 69 12.83 -30.96 -11.28
CA SER A 69 12.30 -31.19 -9.94
C SER A 69 11.89 -29.90 -9.29
N ASN A 70 10.82 -29.92 -8.48
CA ASN A 70 10.31 -28.73 -7.82
C ASN A 70 11.37 -28.03 -6.97
N SER A 71 11.66 -26.79 -7.29
CA SER A 71 12.63 -25.94 -6.59
C SER A 71 12.03 -25.21 -5.38
N GLY A 72 10.70 -25.28 -5.21
CA GLY A 72 9.96 -24.68 -4.10
C GLY A 72 9.66 -23.19 -4.22
N ALA A 73 10.17 -22.52 -5.27
CA ALA A 73 9.97 -21.09 -5.51
C ALA A 73 10.17 -20.72 -6.99
N PRO A 74 9.57 -19.64 -7.51
CA PRO A 74 9.64 -19.31 -8.93
C PRO A 74 11.01 -18.75 -9.39
N GLY A 75 11.91 -18.44 -8.48
CA GLY A 75 13.22 -17.88 -8.80
C GLY A 75 14.10 -18.83 -9.62
N GLY A 76 14.21 -20.10 -9.22
CA GLY A 76 14.99 -21.13 -9.92
C GLY A 76 14.51 -21.34 -11.37
N PRO A 77 13.23 -21.65 -11.61
CA PRO A 77 12.67 -21.74 -12.96
C PRO A 77 12.91 -20.51 -13.83
N ARG A 78 12.75 -19.28 -13.27
CA ARG A 78 13.03 -18.04 -14.02
C ARG A 78 14.50 -17.93 -14.39
N ASN A 79 15.45 -18.28 -13.48
CA ASN A 79 16.88 -18.31 -13.76
C ASN A 79 17.22 -19.32 -14.85
N ARG A 80 16.62 -20.51 -14.81
CA ARG A 80 16.76 -21.50 -15.87
C ARG A 80 16.30 -20.98 -17.22
N GLY A 81 15.17 -20.25 -17.24
CA GLY A 81 14.67 -19.59 -18.43
C GLY A 81 15.62 -18.52 -18.97
N ILE A 82 16.23 -17.71 -18.10
CA ILE A 82 17.25 -16.72 -18.49
C ILE A 82 18.44 -17.39 -19.21
N ASP A 83 18.94 -18.51 -18.69
CA ASP A 83 20.09 -19.22 -19.27
C ASP A 83 19.80 -19.78 -20.67
N MET A 84 18.53 -20.04 -20.97
CA MET A 84 18.08 -20.61 -22.25
C MET A 84 17.64 -19.56 -23.27
N ALA A 85 17.38 -18.35 -22.83
CA ALA A 85 16.81 -17.28 -23.64
C ALA A 85 17.75 -16.82 -24.77
N ARG A 86 17.15 -16.58 -25.96
CA ARG A 86 17.85 -16.13 -27.18
C ARG A 86 17.41 -14.74 -27.66
N GLY A 87 16.24 -14.29 -27.23
CA GLY A 87 15.68 -13.01 -27.62
C GLY A 87 16.55 -11.82 -27.23
N GLU A 88 16.42 -10.74 -27.94
CA GLU A 88 17.09 -9.48 -27.59
C GLU A 88 16.58 -8.97 -26.24
N PHE A 89 15.30 -9.18 -25.98
CA PHE A 89 14.66 -8.83 -24.71
C PHE A 89 14.12 -10.06 -24.00
N LEU A 90 14.04 -9.99 -22.67
CA LEU A 90 13.39 -10.95 -21.78
C LEU A 90 12.11 -10.36 -21.23
N PHE A 91 11.06 -11.16 -21.19
CA PHE A 91 9.82 -10.84 -20.50
C PHE A 91 9.45 -12.01 -19.58
N PHE A 92 9.01 -11.72 -18.36
CA PHE A 92 8.56 -12.75 -17.43
C PHE A 92 7.05 -12.72 -17.32
N ALA A 93 6.41 -13.87 -17.51
CA ALA A 93 4.97 -14.03 -17.36
C ALA A 93 4.69 -15.10 -16.31
N ASP A 94 3.67 -14.90 -15.48
CA ASP A 94 3.18 -15.93 -14.58
C ASP A 94 2.10 -16.77 -15.29
N PRO A 95 1.98 -18.09 -15.03
CA PRO A 95 1.14 -18.99 -15.81
C PRO A 95 -0.36 -18.79 -15.58
N ASP A 96 -0.75 -18.07 -14.52
CA ASP A 96 -2.13 -17.73 -14.13
C ASP A 96 -2.58 -16.34 -14.62
N ASP A 97 -1.73 -15.64 -15.37
CA ASP A 97 -1.95 -14.30 -15.90
C ASP A 97 -1.97 -14.28 -17.44
N TYR A 98 -2.24 -13.10 -18.05
CA TYR A 98 -2.20 -12.95 -19.51
C TYR A 98 -1.73 -11.57 -19.96
N LEU A 99 -1.28 -11.47 -21.22
CA LEU A 99 -0.80 -10.24 -21.84
C LEU A 99 -1.91 -9.57 -22.66
N GLY A 100 -1.89 -8.26 -22.73
CA GLY A 100 -2.67 -7.50 -23.72
C GLY A 100 -2.16 -7.76 -25.15
N PRO A 101 -3.03 -7.81 -26.19
CA PRO A 101 -2.64 -8.18 -27.55
C PRO A 101 -1.48 -7.39 -28.18
N ASP A 102 -1.32 -6.11 -27.80
CA ASP A 102 -0.24 -5.23 -28.31
C ASP A 102 0.92 -5.05 -27.33
N ALA A 103 0.96 -5.81 -26.26
CA ALA A 103 1.89 -5.57 -25.14
C ALA A 103 3.35 -5.65 -25.58
N LEU A 104 3.77 -6.77 -26.14
CA LEU A 104 5.16 -6.98 -26.53
C LEU A 104 5.58 -6.01 -27.64
N ARG A 105 4.73 -5.79 -28.66
CA ARG A 105 5.02 -4.83 -29.73
C ARG A 105 5.28 -3.43 -29.16
N ARG A 106 4.36 -2.90 -28.34
CA ARG A 106 4.51 -1.53 -27.77
C ARG A 106 5.75 -1.40 -26.89
N MET A 107 6.04 -2.42 -26.07
CA MET A 107 7.23 -2.40 -25.21
C MET A 107 8.53 -2.52 -26.01
N VAL A 108 8.59 -3.32 -27.07
CA VAL A 108 9.75 -3.42 -27.94
C VAL A 108 9.96 -2.11 -28.72
N GLU A 109 8.91 -1.57 -29.35
CA GLU A 109 8.98 -0.31 -30.10
C GLU A 109 9.51 0.86 -29.26
N ILE A 110 9.05 1.01 -28.01
CA ILE A 110 9.54 2.07 -27.13
C ILE A 110 10.98 1.79 -26.65
N ALA A 111 11.34 0.51 -26.43
CA ALA A 111 12.68 0.12 -26.04
C ALA A 111 13.71 0.42 -27.13
N GLU A 112 13.40 0.06 -28.39
CA GLU A 112 14.25 0.30 -29.56
C GLU A 112 14.37 1.80 -29.84
N ARG A 113 13.25 2.53 -29.87
CA ARG A 113 13.23 3.97 -30.14
C ARG A 113 14.07 4.79 -29.15
N ASN A 114 14.09 4.39 -27.88
CA ASN A 114 14.72 5.14 -26.80
C ASN A 114 16.01 4.51 -26.29
N ASP A 115 16.47 3.42 -26.90
CA ASP A 115 17.59 2.59 -26.41
C ASP A 115 17.45 2.26 -24.90
N SER A 116 16.24 1.82 -24.53
CA SER A 116 15.95 1.50 -23.13
C SER A 116 16.29 0.06 -22.81
N ASP A 117 16.88 -0.14 -21.64
CA ASP A 117 17.23 -1.47 -21.13
C ASP A 117 16.09 -2.13 -20.38
N VAL A 118 15.17 -1.32 -19.83
CA VAL A 118 13.99 -1.81 -19.10
C VAL A 118 12.76 -1.04 -19.56
N VAL A 119 11.66 -1.77 -19.79
CA VAL A 119 10.36 -1.16 -20.09
C VAL A 119 9.29 -1.70 -19.13
N LEU A 120 8.65 -0.78 -18.44
CA LEU A 120 7.48 -1.06 -17.62
C LEU A 120 6.22 -0.91 -18.48
N GLY A 121 5.51 -2.00 -18.76
CA GLY A 121 4.16 -1.96 -19.31
C GLY A 121 3.13 -1.83 -18.21
N ARG A 122 2.05 -1.03 -18.43
CA ARG A 122 0.99 -0.88 -17.43
C ARG A 122 0.39 -2.24 -17.07
N ILE A 123 0.32 -2.48 -15.78
CA ILE A 123 -0.26 -3.69 -15.20
C ILE A 123 -1.65 -3.37 -14.68
N ARG A 124 -2.64 -4.19 -15.06
CA ARG A 124 -4.02 -4.11 -14.60
C ARG A 124 -4.35 -5.29 -13.71
N GLY A 125 -4.94 -5.05 -12.55
CA GLY A 125 -5.48 -6.10 -11.69
C GLY A 125 -6.89 -6.51 -12.12
N VAL A 126 -7.14 -7.80 -12.17
CA VAL A 126 -8.46 -8.41 -12.38
C VAL A 126 -8.83 -9.18 -11.11
N GLY A 127 -9.80 -8.68 -10.36
CA GLY A 127 -10.15 -9.23 -9.04
C GLY A 127 -9.15 -8.89 -7.93
N ARG A 128 -8.02 -8.25 -8.23
CA ARG A 128 -6.96 -7.89 -7.28
C ARG A 128 -6.33 -6.53 -7.60
N GLY A 129 -5.58 -5.97 -6.66
CA GLY A 129 -4.83 -4.73 -6.87
C GLY A 129 -3.59 -4.93 -7.75
N ALA A 130 -3.18 -3.86 -8.44
CA ALA A 130 -1.95 -3.79 -9.22
C ALA A 130 -1.17 -2.51 -8.88
N PRO A 131 0.14 -2.45 -9.17
CA PRO A 131 0.93 -1.22 -9.03
C PRO A 131 0.35 -0.09 -9.90
N THR A 132 0.28 1.12 -9.35
CA THR A 132 -0.23 2.30 -10.08
C THR A 132 0.80 3.42 -10.22
N GLU A 133 1.72 3.51 -9.28
CA GLU A 133 2.66 4.63 -9.15
C GLU A 133 3.52 4.91 -10.41
N PRO A 134 4.14 3.90 -11.09
CA PRO A 134 4.92 4.17 -12.29
C PRO A 134 4.07 4.51 -13.51
N PHE A 135 2.75 4.22 -13.47
CA PHE A 135 1.87 4.27 -14.64
C PHE A 135 0.97 5.51 -14.67
N ALA A 136 1.38 6.59 -14.01
CA ALA A 136 0.68 7.87 -14.06
C ALA A 136 0.75 8.54 -15.46
N ALA A 137 1.84 8.34 -16.18
CA ALA A 137 2.05 8.81 -17.56
C ALA A 137 3.06 7.92 -18.28
N THR A 138 2.97 7.87 -19.60
CA THR A 138 4.00 7.26 -20.46
C THR A 138 5.29 8.07 -20.34
N VAL A 139 6.42 7.37 -20.17
CA VAL A 139 7.75 7.97 -20.11
C VAL A 139 8.59 7.36 -21.21
N GLU A 140 8.98 8.18 -22.18
CA GLU A 140 9.79 7.71 -23.32
C GLU A 140 11.17 7.24 -22.85
N ARG A 141 11.88 8.08 -22.10
CA ARG A 141 13.22 7.79 -21.61
C ARG A 141 13.43 8.42 -20.23
N GLY A 142 13.64 7.62 -19.23
CA GLY A 142 13.84 8.05 -17.85
C GLY A 142 14.86 7.19 -17.11
N ASP A 143 14.94 7.38 -15.81
CA ASP A 143 15.72 6.60 -14.86
C ASP A 143 14.81 6.03 -13.75
N VAL A 144 15.37 5.30 -12.79
CA VAL A 144 14.64 4.70 -11.69
C VAL A 144 13.89 5.74 -10.83
N TRP A 145 14.36 6.97 -10.76
CA TRP A 145 13.75 8.04 -9.98
C TRP A 145 12.60 8.73 -10.73
N SER A 146 12.84 9.15 -11.98
CA SER A 146 11.87 9.85 -12.80
C SER A 146 10.67 8.98 -13.19
N THR A 147 10.90 7.69 -13.42
CA THR A 147 9.85 6.71 -13.74
C THR A 147 9.12 6.16 -12.52
N ARG A 148 9.64 6.40 -11.31
CA ARG A 148 9.15 5.78 -10.07
C ARG A 148 9.12 4.24 -10.13
N ALA A 149 9.99 3.63 -10.96
CA ALA A 149 10.02 2.20 -11.21
C ALA A 149 10.14 1.36 -9.93
N MET A 150 10.81 1.89 -8.90
CA MET A 150 10.98 1.21 -7.61
C MET A 150 9.66 0.85 -6.92
N PHE A 151 8.53 1.48 -7.28
CA PHE A 151 7.20 1.14 -6.76
C PHE A 151 6.51 -0.02 -7.50
N SER A 152 7.18 -0.61 -8.49
CA SER A 152 6.73 -1.82 -9.18
C SER A 152 7.90 -2.79 -9.28
N LEU A 153 8.06 -3.67 -8.28
CA LEU A 153 9.12 -4.69 -8.25
C LEU A 153 8.65 -6.05 -8.77
N THR A 154 7.47 -6.13 -9.39
CA THR A 154 7.02 -7.37 -10.05
C THR A 154 7.86 -7.67 -11.29
N PRO A 155 8.07 -8.94 -11.70
CA PRO A 155 8.95 -9.26 -12.83
C PRO A 155 8.34 -9.04 -14.22
N GLN A 156 7.04 -8.78 -14.35
CA GLN A 156 6.30 -8.63 -15.61
C GLN A 156 6.69 -7.33 -16.34
N LYS A 157 7.89 -7.32 -16.90
CA LYS A 157 8.52 -6.20 -17.59
C LYS A 157 9.41 -6.71 -18.72
N LEU A 158 9.73 -5.82 -19.65
CA LEU A 158 10.71 -6.11 -20.67
C LEU A 158 12.11 -5.69 -20.19
N PHE A 159 13.08 -6.59 -20.28
CA PHE A 159 14.47 -6.37 -19.92
C PHE A 159 15.37 -6.67 -21.12
N ARG A 160 16.30 -5.79 -21.44
CA ARG A 160 17.31 -6.10 -22.43
C ARG A 160 18.19 -7.26 -21.94
N ARG A 161 18.32 -8.31 -22.75
CA ARG A 161 19.05 -9.53 -22.35
C ARG A 161 20.52 -9.27 -22.03
N SER A 162 21.17 -8.35 -22.78
CA SER A 162 22.57 -7.98 -22.51
C SER A 162 22.72 -7.39 -21.10
N LEU A 163 21.84 -6.52 -20.64
CA LEU A 163 21.85 -6.00 -19.27
C LEU A 163 21.81 -7.14 -18.25
N VAL A 164 20.96 -8.15 -18.46
CA VAL A 164 20.79 -9.26 -17.53
C VAL A 164 22.03 -10.16 -17.52
N VAL A 165 22.58 -10.45 -18.69
CA VAL A 165 23.73 -11.36 -18.84
C VAL A 165 25.05 -10.71 -18.38
N GLU A 166 25.32 -9.48 -18.82
CA GLU A 166 26.55 -8.76 -18.50
C GLU A 166 26.71 -8.47 -17.00
N HIS A 167 25.60 -8.26 -16.32
CA HIS A 167 25.61 -7.98 -14.89
C HIS A 167 25.25 -9.20 -14.02
N GLY A 168 25.09 -10.38 -14.62
CA GLY A 168 24.81 -11.61 -13.90
C GLY A 168 23.53 -11.54 -13.05
N LEU A 169 22.51 -10.81 -13.51
CA LEU A 169 21.28 -10.60 -12.72
C LEU A 169 20.49 -11.91 -12.56
N ARG A 170 20.13 -12.26 -11.33
CA ARG A 170 19.41 -13.50 -11.01
C ARG A 170 18.34 -13.26 -9.95
N PHE A 171 17.26 -14.02 -10.05
CA PHE A 171 16.26 -14.16 -9.00
C PHE A 171 16.83 -14.91 -7.82
N ALA A 172 16.35 -14.61 -6.61
CA ALA A 172 16.73 -15.41 -5.44
C ALA A 172 16.11 -16.80 -5.52
N GLU A 173 16.90 -17.83 -5.37
CA GLU A 173 16.45 -19.23 -5.38
C GLU A 173 16.04 -19.68 -3.98
N GLY A 174 15.02 -20.55 -3.88
CA GLY A 174 14.51 -21.04 -2.60
C GLY A 174 13.74 -19.99 -1.77
N VAL A 175 13.58 -18.79 -2.28
CA VAL A 175 12.83 -17.69 -1.64
C VAL A 175 11.45 -17.59 -2.29
N ARG A 176 10.38 -17.74 -1.48
CA ARG A 176 9.00 -17.77 -1.99
C ARG A 176 8.35 -16.40 -2.19
N LEU A 177 8.88 -15.37 -1.55
CA LEU A 177 8.34 -14.02 -1.62
C LEU A 177 9.48 -13.01 -1.60
N ALA A 178 9.41 -12.00 -2.46
CA ALA A 178 10.46 -11.01 -2.72
C ALA A 178 11.69 -11.56 -3.48
N GLU A 179 11.59 -12.76 -4.04
CA GLU A 179 12.65 -13.41 -4.83
C GLU A 179 13.04 -12.61 -6.07
N GLU A 180 12.14 -11.77 -6.55
CA GLU A 180 12.35 -10.88 -7.70
C GLU A 180 13.18 -9.64 -7.38
N GLN A 181 13.24 -9.21 -6.11
CA GLN A 181 13.89 -7.96 -5.72
C GLN A 181 15.41 -7.95 -6.00
N PRO A 182 16.16 -9.00 -5.73
CA PRO A 182 17.60 -9.07 -6.07
C PRO A 182 17.90 -9.03 -7.57
N PHE A 183 16.92 -9.36 -8.42
CA PHE A 183 17.01 -9.22 -9.87
C PHE A 183 16.62 -7.82 -10.33
N ILE A 184 15.45 -7.32 -9.89
CA ILE A 184 14.84 -6.10 -10.44
C ILE A 184 15.56 -4.85 -9.95
N VAL A 185 15.95 -4.78 -8.68
CA VAL A 185 16.57 -3.57 -8.12
C VAL A 185 17.88 -3.24 -8.83
N PRO A 186 18.86 -4.16 -8.95
CA PRO A 186 20.07 -3.87 -9.71
C PRO A 186 19.80 -3.67 -11.20
N ALA A 187 18.79 -4.34 -11.81
CA ALA A 187 18.40 -4.07 -13.20
C ALA A 187 17.99 -2.61 -13.40
N TYR A 188 17.16 -2.05 -12.51
CA TYR A 188 16.78 -0.63 -12.59
C TYR A 188 17.94 0.34 -12.38
N LEU A 189 18.85 0.02 -11.47
CA LEU A 189 19.99 0.89 -11.14
C LEU A 189 21.08 0.86 -12.20
N ARG A 190 21.21 -0.23 -12.95
CA ARG A 190 22.20 -0.41 -14.01
C ARG A 190 21.66 -0.06 -15.40
N ALA A 191 20.36 0.06 -15.56
CA ALA A 191 19.74 0.40 -16.84
C ALA A 191 20.20 1.77 -17.32
N ARG A 192 20.63 1.87 -18.60
CA ARG A 192 20.97 3.14 -19.28
C ARG A 192 19.75 4.03 -19.43
N ALA A 193 18.60 3.42 -19.63
CA ALA A 193 17.30 4.08 -19.67
C ALA A 193 16.19 3.12 -19.27
N ILE A 194 15.13 3.67 -18.67
CA ILE A 194 13.88 3.00 -18.33
C ILE A 194 12.75 3.73 -19.04
N SER A 195 11.93 3.00 -19.81
CA SER A 195 10.70 3.52 -20.42
C SER A 195 9.46 3.00 -19.70
N VAL A 196 8.35 3.73 -19.82
CA VAL A 196 7.06 3.33 -19.26
C VAL A 196 5.97 3.47 -20.31
N VAL A 197 5.22 2.39 -20.57
CA VAL A 197 4.00 2.37 -21.38
C VAL A 197 2.82 2.45 -20.43
N ALA A 198 2.21 3.63 -20.28
CA ALA A 198 1.11 3.86 -19.33
C ALA A 198 -0.27 4.04 -20.00
N ASP A 199 -0.31 4.18 -21.31
CA ASP A 199 -1.53 4.39 -22.10
C ASP A 199 -2.20 3.10 -22.57
N TYR A 200 -1.59 1.93 -22.28
CA TYR A 200 -2.09 0.63 -22.68
C TYR A 200 -1.88 -0.41 -21.57
N ASP A 201 -2.90 -1.26 -21.31
CA ASP A 201 -2.80 -2.37 -20.35
C ASP A 201 -2.01 -3.52 -20.98
N CYS A 202 -0.72 -3.60 -20.63
CA CYS A 202 0.20 -4.59 -21.19
C CYS A 202 0.08 -5.96 -20.53
N TYR A 203 -0.27 -5.99 -19.25
CA TYR A 203 -0.30 -7.22 -18.47
C TYR A 203 -1.48 -7.23 -17.49
N TYR A 204 -2.13 -8.37 -17.33
CA TYR A 204 -3.28 -8.56 -16.47
C TYR A 204 -2.95 -9.54 -15.36
N LEU A 205 -2.88 -9.02 -14.12
CA LEU A 205 -2.75 -9.81 -12.90
C LEU A 205 -4.12 -10.31 -12.47
N VAL A 206 -4.35 -11.61 -12.51
CA VAL A 206 -5.66 -12.21 -12.25
C VAL A 206 -5.71 -12.81 -10.84
N ASP A 207 -6.79 -12.55 -10.09
CA ASP A 207 -7.08 -13.32 -8.86
C ASP A 207 -7.90 -14.56 -9.23
N ARG A 208 -7.24 -15.70 -9.29
CA ARG A 208 -7.85 -16.99 -9.66
C ARG A 208 -8.52 -17.60 -8.43
N GLU A 209 -9.81 -17.88 -8.52
CA GLU A 209 -10.56 -18.55 -7.46
C GLU A 209 -10.03 -19.97 -7.25
N GLY A 210 -9.79 -20.35 -5.98
CA GLY A 210 -9.23 -21.68 -5.66
C GLY A 210 -7.71 -21.84 -5.87
N PHE A 211 -7.02 -20.88 -6.48
CA PHE A 211 -5.57 -20.92 -6.66
C PHE A 211 -4.82 -20.36 -5.45
N ALA A 212 -3.84 -21.11 -4.97
CA ALA A 212 -3.06 -20.72 -3.78
C ALA A 212 -1.94 -19.73 -4.15
N HIS A 213 -2.28 -18.44 -4.30
CA HIS A 213 -1.27 -17.42 -4.55
C HIS A 213 -0.21 -17.40 -3.44
N LEU A 214 1.06 -17.44 -3.82
CA LEU A 214 2.20 -17.37 -2.88
C LEU A 214 2.16 -16.09 -2.03
N THR A 215 1.65 -15.00 -2.57
CA THR A 215 1.52 -13.70 -1.89
C THR A 215 0.57 -13.73 -0.68
N LYS A 216 -0.34 -14.72 -0.61
CA LYS A 216 -1.24 -14.93 0.55
C LYS A 216 -0.54 -15.71 1.69
N GLN A 217 0.64 -16.28 1.43
CA GLN A 217 1.44 -17.00 2.43
C GLN A 217 2.43 -16.05 3.10
N GLN A 218 2.72 -16.31 4.37
CA GLN A 218 3.78 -15.59 5.07
C GLN A 218 5.03 -16.49 5.12
N PRO A 219 6.09 -16.15 4.38
CA PRO A 219 7.33 -16.94 4.37
C PRO A 219 8.07 -16.86 5.72
N PRO A 220 9.08 -17.69 5.97
CA PRO A 220 10.04 -17.48 7.06
C PRO A 220 10.69 -16.09 6.95
N ALA A 221 10.91 -15.45 8.10
CA ALA A 221 11.48 -14.10 8.14
C ALA A 221 12.87 -14.04 7.52
N GLU A 222 13.69 -15.04 7.79
CA GLU A 222 15.06 -15.18 7.30
C GLU A 222 15.09 -15.18 5.76
N SER A 223 14.27 -15.99 5.14
CA SER A 223 14.20 -16.11 3.68
C SER A 223 13.70 -14.81 3.03
N PHE A 224 12.62 -14.21 3.58
CA PHE A 224 12.10 -12.94 3.08
C PHE A 224 13.12 -11.80 3.18
N TYR A 225 13.72 -11.62 4.37
CA TYR A 225 14.68 -10.53 4.58
C TYR A 225 16.05 -10.77 3.93
N SER A 226 16.41 -12.01 3.57
CA SER A 226 17.62 -12.26 2.77
C SER A 226 17.50 -11.60 1.39
N ALA A 227 16.37 -11.75 0.71
CA ALA A 227 16.11 -11.10 -0.57
C ALA A 227 16.04 -9.57 -0.43
N VAL A 228 15.38 -9.06 0.62
CA VAL A 228 15.31 -7.61 0.89
C VAL A 228 16.71 -7.04 1.16
N ARG A 229 17.57 -7.74 1.92
CA ARG A 229 18.97 -7.33 2.16
C ARG A 229 19.78 -7.27 0.87
N ALA A 230 19.64 -8.28 0.00
CA ALA A 230 20.34 -8.29 -1.28
C ALA A 230 19.93 -7.09 -2.16
N ALA A 231 18.63 -6.77 -2.21
CA ALA A 231 18.14 -5.60 -2.92
C ALA A 231 18.64 -4.28 -2.33
N LEU A 232 18.61 -4.13 -1.00
CA LEU A 232 19.14 -2.96 -0.30
C LEU A 232 20.65 -2.83 -0.47
N GLY A 233 21.40 -3.95 -0.44
CA GLY A 233 22.82 -3.99 -0.74
C GLY A 233 23.14 -3.43 -2.12
N SER A 234 22.36 -3.83 -3.15
CA SER A 234 22.49 -3.28 -4.49
C SER A 234 22.24 -1.77 -4.54
N ILE A 235 21.28 -1.24 -3.77
CA ILE A 235 21.07 0.21 -3.69
C ILE A 235 22.30 0.90 -3.10
N VAL A 236 22.84 0.37 -2.01
CA VAL A 236 24.01 0.96 -1.35
C VAL A 236 25.25 0.88 -2.24
N GLU A 237 25.47 -0.23 -2.93
CA GLU A 237 26.58 -0.43 -3.83
C GLU A 237 26.52 0.46 -5.09
N LEU A 238 25.34 0.58 -5.69
CA LEU A 238 25.17 1.19 -7.01
C LEU A 238 24.74 2.66 -6.98
N THR A 239 24.63 3.27 -5.80
CA THR A 239 24.27 4.69 -5.67
C THR A 239 25.17 5.40 -4.66
N GLU A 240 25.41 6.68 -4.88
CA GLU A 240 26.12 7.52 -3.91
C GLU A 240 25.23 7.88 -2.71
N PRO A 241 25.81 8.04 -1.49
CA PRO A 241 25.08 8.56 -0.34
C PRO A 241 24.44 9.91 -0.64
N GLY A 242 23.22 10.14 -0.13
CA GLY A 242 22.52 11.42 -0.31
C GLY A 242 21.03 11.25 -0.58
N GLU A 243 20.38 12.35 -0.95
CA GLU A 243 18.92 12.41 -1.13
C GLU A 243 18.39 11.40 -2.16
N ARG A 244 19.12 11.18 -3.27
CA ARG A 244 18.70 10.23 -4.30
C ARG A 244 18.69 8.79 -3.78
N ARG A 245 19.73 8.36 -3.05
CA ARG A 245 19.73 7.05 -2.37
C ARG A 245 18.60 6.98 -1.35
N ASN A 246 18.44 8.00 -0.52
CA ASN A 246 17.41 8.03 0.50
C ASN A 246 15.99 7.92 -0.07
N ALA A 247 15.72 8.53 -1.24
CA ALA A 247 14.44 8.38 -1.93
C ALA A 247 14.11 6.93 -2.31
N LEU A 248 15.11 6.12 -2.71
CA LEU A 248 14.93 4.70 -2.99
C LEU A 248 14.68 3.92 -1.69
N LEU A 249 15.46 4.22 -0.63
CA LEU A 249 15.33 3.56 0.66
C LEU A 249 13.98 3.82 1.35
N VAL A 250 13.34 4.99 1.10
CA VAL A 250 11.98 5.32 1.60
C VAL A 250 10.97 4.23 1.19
N ARG A 251 11.01 3.75 -0.06
CA ARG A 251 10.09 2.69 -0.52
C ARG A 251 10.28 1.41 0.27
N PHE A 252 11.54 0.97 0.48
CA PHE A 252 11.84 -0.24 1.26
C PHE A 252 11.45 -0.10 2.72
N ALA A 253 11.77 1.05 3.32
CA ALA A 253 11.34 1.35 4.68
C ALA A 253 9.81 1.27 4.81
N LYS A 254 9.06 1.84 3.86
CA LYS A 254 7.60 1.87 3.87
C LYS A 254 6.97 0.51 3.66
N VAL A 255 7.37 -0.19 2.59
CA VAL A 255 6.67 -1.39 2.09
C VAL A 255 7.22 -2.66 2.72
N GLU A 256 8.54 -2.87 2.69
CA GLU A 256 9.13 -4.14 3.12
C GLU A 256 9.33 -4.22 4.63
N LEU A 257 9.57 -3.08 5.28
CA LEU A 257 9.85 -3.06 6.72
C LEU A 257 8.62 -2.62 7.53
N MET A 258 8.15 -1.38 7.37
CA MET A 258 7.11 -0.85 8.26
C MET A 258 5.71 -1.41 8.03
N ALA A 259 5.32 -1.73 6.78
CA ALA A 259 3.99 -2.24 6.49
C ALA A 259 3.70 -3.60 7.18
N LYS A 260 4.73 -4.42 7.39
CA LYS A 260 4.60 -5.72 8.09
C LYS A 260 4.14 -5.57 9.55
N PHE A 261 4.52 -4.45 10.20
CA PHE A 261 4.20 -4.16 11.60
C PHE A 261 3.00 -3.22 11.76
N GLY A 262 2.19 -3.09 10.70
CA GLY A 262 0.97 -2.30 10.67
C GLY A 262 -0.21 -2.95 11.41
N PRO A 263 -1.45 -2.53 11.08
CA PRO A 263 -2.66 -2.89 11.83
C PRO A 263 -2.99 -4.39 11.86
N HIS A 264 -2.30 -5.22 11.10
CA HIS A 264 -2.54 -6.67 11.04
C HIS A 264 -1.47 -7.51 11.76
N TYR A 265 -0.36 -6.92 12.21
CA TYR A 265 0.74 -7.65 12.84
C TYR A 265 0.30 -8.43 14.09
N HIS A 266 -0.54 -7.84 14.93
CA HIS A 266 -1.08 -8.50 16.14
C HIS A 266 -1.97 -9.72 15.83
N ARG A 267 -2.42 -9.89 14.58
CA ARG A 267 -3.26 -11.03 14.15
C ARG A 267 -2.41 -12.25 13.76
N TRP A 268 -1.11 -12.12 13.71
CA TRP A 268 -0.23 -13.26 13.46
C TRP A 268 -0.27 -14.20 14.66
N THR A 269 -0.54 -15.48 14.40
CA THR A 269 -0.79 -16.47 15.44
C THR A 269 0.46 -17.10 16.05
N SER A 270 1.62 -17.01 15.33
CA SER A 270 2.90 -17.56 15.81
C SER A 270 3.74 -16.49 16.49
N ALA A 271 4.00 -16.63 17.79
CA ALA A 271 4.89 -15.75 18.54
C ALA A 271 6.34 -15.80 17.98
N GLU A 272 6.84 -17.00 17.67
CA GLU A 272 8.16 -17.17 17.06
C GLU A 272 8.29 -16.36 15.75
N ARG A 273 7.26 -16.39 14.91
CA ARG A 273 7.23 -15.60 13.68
C ARG A 273 7.19 -14.10 13.97
N GLN A 274 6.40 -13.65 14.94
CA GLN A 274 6.35 -12.24 15.34
C GLN A 274 7.73 -11.77 15.79
N GLU A 275 8.41 -12.56 16.62
CA GLU A 275 9.75 -12.26 17.13
C GLU A 275 10.82 -12.26 16.02
N SER A 276 10.86 -13.31 15.17
CA SER A 276 11.84 -13.40 14.09
C SER A 276 11.72 -12.25 13.10
N TYR A 277 10.48 -11.90 12.68
CA TYR A 277 10.25 -10.74 11.81
C TYR A 277 10.67 -9.43 12.47
N ALA A 278 10.34 -9.20 13.74
CA ALA A 278 10.72 -7.97 14.44
C ALA A 278 12.24 -7.85 14.61
N ARG A 279 12.90 -8.92 15.01
CA ARG A 279 14.35 -8.97 15.17
C ARG A 279 15.07 -8.65 13.87
N ILE A 280 14.75 -9.38 12.79
CA ILE A 280 15.46 -9.24 11.50
C ILE A 280 15.13 -7.91 10.85
N ALA A 281 13.88 -7.43 10.89
CA ALA A 281 13.53 -6.10 10.41
C ALA A 281 14.32 -5.01 11.16
N GLY A 282 14.51 -5.16 12.46
CA GLY A 282 15.32 -4.25 13.27
C GLY A 282 16.80 -4.23 12.85
N GLU A 283 17.36 -5.40 12.53
CA GLU A 283 18.70 -5.52 11.97
C GLU A 283 18.81 -4.83 10.61
N VAL A 284 17.88 -5.10 9.67
CA VAL A 284 17.85 -4.47 8.34
C VAL A 284 17.71 -2.95 8.44
N LEU A 285 16.88 -2.47 9.37
CA LEU A 285 16.72 -1.03 9.62
C LEU A 285 18.02 -0.38 10.11
N ARG A 286 18.77 -1.04 11.00
CA ARG A 286 20.06 -0.53 11.49
C ARG A 286 21.13 -0.52 10.41
N GLU A 287 21.13 -1.55 9.56
CA GLU A 287 22.14 -1.78 8.54
C GLU A 287 21.99 -0.83 7.33
N PHE A 288 20.74 -0.65 6.84
CA PHE A 288 20.51 -0.02 5.54
C PHE A 288 19.73 1.28 5.56
N ILE A 289 18.94 1.55 6.59
CA ILE A 289 18.02 2.68 6.57
C ILE A 289 18.53 3.81 7.51
N PRO A 290 19.10 4.88 6.99
CA PRO A 290 19.52 6.04 7.79
C PRO A 290 18.34 6.64 8.56
N GLN A 291 18.64 7.34 9.68
CA GLN A 291 17.60 7.98 10.49
C GLN A 291 16.84 9.06 9.71
N GLU A 292 17.53 9.75 8.80
CA GLU A 292 17.00 10.82 7.97
C GLU A 292 15.87 10.30 7.06
N VAL A 293 15.97 9.06 6.57
CA VAL A 293 14.92 8.42 5.78
C VAL A 293 13.63 8.31 6.58
N MET A 294 13.72 8.10 7.89
CA MET A 294 12.56 7.93 8.76
C MET A 294 11.88 9.24 9.14
N THR A 295 12.55 10.38 9.01
CA THR A 295 11.99 11.69 9.42
C THR A 295 10.75 12.10 8.63
N GLY A 296 10.63 11.66 7.37
CA GLY A 296 9.47 11.91 6.52
C GLY A 296 8.23 11.05 6.82
N PHE A 297 8.34 10.06 7.73
CA PHE A 297 7.21 9.22 8.11
C PHE A 297 6.41 9.80 9.27
N SER A 298 5.16 9.34 9.41
CA SER A 298 4.35 9.71 10.57
C SER A 298 5.05 9.30 11.88
N PRO A 299 4.83 10.02 12.96
CA PRO A 299 5.45 9.70 14.26
C PRO A 299 5.16 8.27 14.75
N LEU A 300 3.99 7.69 14.41
CA LEU A 300 3.68 6.30 14.74
C LEU A 300 4.61 5.31 14.00
N VAL A 301 4.88 5.56 12.72
CA VAL A 301 5.82 4.76 11.93
C VAL A 301 7.25 4.93 12.44
N GLN A 302 7.65 6.16 12.80
CA GLN A 302 8.96 6.43 13.42
C GLN A 302 9.11 5.69 14.76
N LEU A 303 8.06 5.65 15.58
CA LEU A 303 8.05 4.90 16.83
C LEU A 303 8.24 3.39 16.59
N ARG A 304 7.52 2.81 15.63
CA ARG A 304 7.73 1.40 15.25
C ARG A 304 9.16 1.13 14.83
N ALA A 305 9.71 1.98 13.95
CA ALA A 305 11.10 1.86 13.52
C ALA A 305 12.08 1.92 14.70
N ARG A 306 11.83 2.78 15.70
CA ARG A 306 12.63 2.86 16.91
C ARG A 306 12.54 1.57 17.73
N LEU A 307 11.33 1.06 17.99
CA LEU A 307 11.12 -0.19 18.74
C LEU A 307 11.80 -1.39 18.05
N LEU A 308 11.73 -1.46 16.72
CA LEU A 308 12.41 -2.49 15.94
C LEU A 308 13.94 -2.36 16.08
N ARG A 309 14.49 -1.14 15.99
CA ARG A 309 15.95 -0.89 16.12
C ARG A 309 16.48 -1.21 17.51
N GLU A 310 15.69 -0.97 18.55
CA GLU A 310 16.06 -1.26 19.94
C GLU A 310 16.04 -2.79 20.21
N GLY A 311 15.36 -3.58 19.38
CA GLY A 311 15.25 -5.03 19.51
C GLY A 311 14.39 -5.47 20.70
N GLY A 312 13.84 -6.69 20.66
CA GLY A 312 13.20 -7.32 21.81
C GLY A 312 11.91 -6.66 22.36
N ARG A 313 11.36 -5.67 21.67
CA ARG A 313 10.17 -4.92 22.12
C ARG A 313 8.90 -5.35 21.38
N VAL A 314 8.74 -6.66 21.18
CA VAL A 314 7.64 -7.25 20.40
C VAL A 314 6.28 -6.95 21.04
N ASP A 315 6.15 -7.03 22.37
CA ASP A 315 4.90 -6.73 23.07
C ASP A 315 4.40 -5.30 22.80
N GLU A 316 5.31 -4.35 22.72
CA GLU A 316 4.98 -2.96 22.40
C GLU A 316 4.60 -2.79 20.93
N LEU A 317 5.27 -3.51 20.01
CA LEU A 317 4.88 -3.54 18.60
C LEU A 317 3.49 -4.17 18.42
N LEU A 318 3.18 -5.23 19.14
CA LEU A 318 1.86 -5.86 19.16
C LEU A 318 0.80 -4.92 19.74
N SER A 319 1.14 -4.23 20.82
CA SER A 319 0.27 -3.20 21.39
C SER A 319 0.01 -2.09 20.38
N LEU A 320 1.03 -1.55 19.72
CA LEU A 320 0.87 -0.56 18.67
C LEU A 320 0.03 -1.07 17.52
N SER A 321 0.23 -2.31 17.08
CA SER A 321 -0.54 -2.91 15.99
C SER A 321 -2.03 -3.06 16.31
N ARG A 322 -2.35 -3.45 17.54
CA ARG A 322 -3.75 -3.49 18.00
C ARG A 322 -4.40 -2.12 17.99
N HIS A 323 -3.66 -1.10 18.41
CA HIS A 323 -4.13 0.29 18.44
C HIS A 323 -4.14 0.95 17.06
N ASP A 324 -3.29 0.52 16.15
CA ASP A 324 -3.24 1.01 14.76
C ASP A 324 -4.43 0.54 13.92
N SER A 325 -5.00 -0.62 14.25
CA SER A 325 -6.32 -1.01 13.72
C SER A 325 -7.42 -0.02 14.13
N LEU A 326 -7.13 0.78 15.17
CA LEU A 326 -7.92 1.89 15.70
C LEU A 326 -7.22 3.24 15.40
N ALA A 327 -6.55 3.38 14.26
CA ALA A 327 -5.81 4.60 13.86
C ALA A 327 -6.71 5.86 13.72
N TRP A 328 -7.82 5.86 14.37
CA TRP A 328 -8.81 6.90 14.47
C TRP A 328 -9.39 6.90 15.88
N ALA A 329 -9.99 8.01 16.26
CA ALA A 329 -10.88 8.04 17.40
C ALA A 329 -12.29 7.64 16.96
N GLU A 330 -12.86 6.66 17.60
CA GLU A 330 -14.22 6.18 17.38
C GLU A 330 -15.11 6.58 18.57
N LEU A 331 -16.39 6.87 18.30
CA LEU A 331 -17.37 6.85 19.36
C LEU A 331 -17.58 5.40 19.82
N GLU A 332 -17.58 5.15 21.11
CA GLU A 332 -17.90 3.83 21.65
C GLU A 332 -19.24 3.32 21.11
N PRO A 333 -19.37 2.01 20.80
CA PRO A 333 -20.65 1.45 20.40
C PRO A 333 -21.62 1.49 21.59
N GLY A 334 -22.77 2.12 21.40
CA GLY A 334 -23.82 2.12 22.42
C GLY A 334 -24.62 3.44 22.49
N PRO A 335 -25.70 3.44 23.26
CA PRO A 335 -26.53 4.62 23.45
C PRO A 335 -25.81 5.77 24.16
N ASP A 336 -24.78 5.45 24.95
CA ASP A 336 -24.06 6.41 25.79
C ASP A 336 -22.86 7.06 25.09
N ALA A 337 -22.54 6.63 23.86
CA ALA A 337 -21.41 7.17 23.10
C ALA A 337 -21.51 8.66 22.81
N LEU A 338 -22.69 9.19 22.78
CA LEU A 338 -22.99 10.62 22.62
C LEU A 338 -24.09 11.03 23.61
N GLU A 339 -23.70 11.73 24.65
CA GLU A 339 -24.63 12.30 25.66
C GLU A 339 -24.74 13.80 25.49
N TRP A 340 -25.98 14.32 25.46
CA TRP A 340 -26.23 15.74 25.47
C TRP A 340 -26.39 16.25 26.90
N LEU A 341 -25.46 17.09 27.33
CA LEU A 341 -25.44 17.72 28.65
C LEU A 341 -26.18 19.08 28.64
N ASP A 342 -26.60 19.54 29.82
CA ASP A 342 -27.18 20.88 30.07
C ASP A 342 -28.31 21.24 29.10
N GLY A 343 -29.27 20.34 28.93
CA GLY A 343 -30.39 20.56 28.00
C GLY A 343 -29.97 20.64 26.54
N GLY A 344 -28.83 20.05 26.18
CA GLY A 344 -28.26 19.98 24.85
C GLY A 344 -27.36 21.15 24.51
N ARG A 345 -26.80 21.82 25.50
CA ARG A 345 -25.81 22.90 25.31
C ARG A 345 -24.42 22.35 25.09
N ARG A 346 -24.06 21.24 25.72
CA ARG A 346 -22.77 20.54 25.56
C ARG A 346 -23.00 19.11 25.10
N ALA A 347 -22.01 18.52 24.46
CA ALA A 347 -22.02 17.11 24.09
C ALA A 347 -20.85 16.40 24.78
N ALA A 348 -21.11 15.33 25.50
CA ALA A 348 -20.09 14.40 25.95
C ALA A 348 -19.97 13.28 24.93
N LEU A 349 -18.77 13.02 24.49
CA LEU A 349 -18.42 11.94 23.60
C LEU A 349 -17.59 10.92 24.38
N LEU A 350 -18.02 9.67 24.38
CA LEU A 350 -17.18 8.57 24.83
C LEU A 350 -16.35 8.13 23.63
N VAL A 351 -15.07 8.46 23.66
CA VAL A 351 -14.17 8.28 22.51
C VAL A 351 -13.15 7.22 22.86
N ARG A 352 -13.10 6.17 22.05
CA ARG A 352 -12.00 5.22 22.04
C ARG A 352 -10.94 5.74 21.06
N SER A 353 -9.73 5.91 21.55
CA SER A 353 -8.63 6.42 20.72
C SER A 353 -7.41 5.51 20.79
N SER A 354 -6.69 5.41 19.69
CA SER A 354 -5.36 4.81 19.67
C SER A 354 -4.39 5.79 20.34
N HIS A 355 -4.11 5.60 21.62
CA HIS A 355 -3.04 6.30 22.31
C HIS A 355 -1.99 5.31 22.78
N TYR A 356 -0.76 5.73 22.71
CA TYR A 356 0.37 4.87 23.02
C TYR A 356 0.89 5.13 24.44
N ARG A 357 0.99 4.05 25.26
CA ARG A 357 1.58 4.12 26.59
C ARG A 357 3.13 4.09 26.59
N GLY A 358 3.78 3.73 25.50
CA GLY A 358 5.22 3.42 25.41
C GLY A 358 6.17 4.62 25.32
N THR A 359 5.70 5.86 25.45
CA THR A 359 6.59 7.05 25.36
C THR A 359 7.27 7.41 26.70
N GLY A 360 7.07 6.62 27.75
CA GLY A 360 7.50 7.00 29.11
C GLY A 360 6.69 8.15 29.70
N SER A 361 5.81 8.76 28.93
CA SER A 361 4.89 9.78 29.39
C SER A 361 3.69 9.16 30.05
N ARG A 362 3.47 9.47 31.32
CA ARG A 362 2.34 8.95 32.10
C ARG A 362 1.01 9.61 31.76
N ARG A 363 0.99 10.62 30.91
CA ARG A 363 -0.21 11.40 30.55
C ARG A 363 -0.28 11.70 29.07
N VAL A 364 -1.43 11.49 28.50
CA VAL A 364 -1.75 11.82 27.12
C VAL A 364 -2.82 12.91 27.15
N ARG A 365 -2.64 13.99 26.38
CA ARG A 365 -3.63 15.05 26.23
C ARG A 365 -4.42 14.81 24.96
N HIS A 366 -5.73 14.91 25.09
CA HIS A 366 -6.65 14.92 23.96
C HIS A 366 -7.08 16.37 23.68
N SER A 367 -7.04 16.76 22.42
CA SER A 367 -7.56 18.03 21.96
C SER A 367 -8.38 17.80 20.69
N VAL A 368 -9.47 18.53 20.54
CA VAL A 368 -10.24 18.47 19.30
C VAL A 368 -9.68 19.48 18.32
N VAL A 369 -9.37 19.05 17.10
CA VAL A 369 -8.99 19.92 16.00
C VAL A 369 -10.15 20.01 15.04
N LEU A 370 -10.59 21.21 14.72
CA LEU A 370 -11.47 21.48 13.61
C LEU A 370 -10.62 21.92 12.42
N ARG A 371 -10.64 21.18 11.32
CA ARG A 371 -9.97 21.52 10.07
C ARG A 371 -10.98 21.93 9.03
N HIS A 372 -10.91 23.17 8.57
CA HIS A 372 -11.73 23.68 7.48
C HIS A 372 -11.22 23.16 6.12
N ALA A 373 -12.10 23.14 5.11
CA ALA A 373 -11.78 22.65 3.78
C ALA A 373 -10.64 23.40 3.06
N ASP A 374 -10.34 24.63 3.49
CA ASP A 374 -9.24 25.46 2.99
C ASP A 374 -7.91 25.26 3.74
N GLY A 375 -7.85 24.26 4.66
CA GLY A 375 -6.66 23.94 5.44
C GLY A 375 -6.54 24.72 6.75
N TYR A 376 -7.45 25.68 7.05
CA TYR A 376 -7.44 26.40 8.32
C TYR A 376 -7.81 25.46 9.48
N GLU A 377 -7.01 25.45 10.53
CA GLU A 377 -7.18 24.60 11.71
C GLU A 377 -7.45 25.41 12.98
N VAL A 378 -8.29 24.86 13.82
CA VAL A 378 -8.54 25.37 15.16
C VAL A 378 -8.37 24.26 16.17
N LEU A 379 -7.48 24.48 17.14
CA LEU A 379 -7.31 23.59 18.29
C LEU A 379 -8.29 24.02 19.38
N ILE A 380 -9.18 23.11 19.74
CA ILE A 380 -10.10 23.30 20.87
C ILE A 380 -9.51 22.52 22.06
N PRO A 381 -9.11 23.23 23.11
CA PRO A 381 -8.71 22.58 24.33
C PRO A 381 -9.90 21.78 24.88
N VAL A 382 -9.81 20.49 24.91
CA VAL A 382 -10.80 19.67 25.61
C VAL A 382 -10.51 19.84 27.11
N GLY A 383 -11.44 20.42 27.83
CA GLY A 383 -11.37 20.43 29.30
C GLY A 383 -11.25 18.98 29.75
N ARG A 384 -10.27 18.70 30.61
CA ARG A 384 -9.81 17.42 31.13
C ARG A 384 -10.61 16.21 30.63
N ALA A 385 -10.10 15.49 29.60
CA ALA A 385 -10.59 14.16 29.31
C ALA A 385 -10.50 13.35 30.61
N THR A 386 -11.63 12.89 31.11
CA THR A 386 -11.64 12.04 32.31
C THR A 386 -11.32 10.64 31.85
N PRO A 387 -10.21 10.04 32.34
CA PRO A 387 -9.93 8.64 32.06
C PRO A 387 -11.11 7.80 32.53
N THR A 388 -11.51 6.83 31.75
CA THR A 388 -12.38 5.75 32.18
C THR A 388 -11.52 4.62 32.75
N ASP A 389 -12.14 3.58 33.32
CA ASP A 389 -11.43 2.37 33.76
C ASP A 389 -10.71 1.66 32.57
N ASP A 390 -11.20 1.84 31.35
CA ASP A 390 -10.49 1.43 30.12
C ASP A 390 -9.46 2.51 29.70
N PRO A 391 -8.17 2.16 29.70
CA PRO A 391 -7.09 3.09 29.35
C PRO A 391 -7.12 3.58 27.90
N LEU A 392 -7.94 2.98 27.05
CA LEU A 392 -8.12 3.36 25.65
C LEU A 392 -9.29 4.31 25.43
N THR A 393 -10.14 4.45 26.44
CA THR A 393 -11.38 5.20 26.36
C THR A 393 -11.27 6.48 27.18
N ALA A 394 -11.69 7.60 26.60
CA ALA A 394 -11.77 8.89 27.25
C ALA A 394 -13.13 9.54 27.02
N ARG A 395 -13.68 10.15 28.05
CA ARG A 395 -14.84 10.99 27.94
C ARG A 395 -14.42 12.40 27.57
N VAL A 396 -14.76 12.82 26.34
CA VAL A 396 -14.44 14.11 25.78
C VAL A 396 -15.68 14.98 25.76
N VAL A 397 -15.67 16.11 26.46
CA VAL A 397 -16.80 17.05 26.47
C VAL A 397 -16.55 18.15 25.42
N LEU A 398 -17.43 18.21 24.45
CA LEU A 398 -17.46 19.27 23.43
C LEU A 398 -18.45 20.35 23.85
N ASP A 399 -18.00 21.59 24.02
CA ASP A 399 -18.86 22.74 24.16
C ASP A 399 -19.07 23.38 22.79
N PRO A 400 -20.32 23.37 22.23
CA PRO A 400 -20.60 24.04 20.98
C PRO A 400 -20.33 25.56 21.01
N LEU A 401 -20.29 26.19 22.19
CA LEU A 401 -19.88 27.59 22.31
C LEU A 401 -18.37 27.76 22.03
N ASP A 402 -17.55 26.80 22.44
CA ASP A 402 -16.14 26.80 22.08
C ASP A 402 -15.96 26.52 20.58
N LEU A 403 -16.70 25.58 20.03
CA LEU A 403 -16.74 25.35 18.57
C LEU A 403 -17.10 26.61 17.79
N HIS A 404 -18.00 27.43 18.35
CA HIS A 404 -18.46 28.66 17.71
C HIS A 404 -17.44 29.81 17.80
N ARG A 405 -16.74 29.94 18.89
CA ARG A 405 -15.66 30.95 19.02
C ARG A 405 -14.59 30.79 17.96
N TYR A 406 -14.41 29.59 17.44
CA TYR A 406 -13.33 29.23 16.54
C TYR A 406 -13.79 29.01 15.08
N ALA A 407 -15.05 28.62 14.86
CA ALA A 407 -15.59 28.37 13.50
C ALA A 407 -16.12 29.68 12.87
N HIS A 408 -15.26 30.68 12.68
CA HIS A 408 -15.64 31.97 12.08
C HIS A 408 -16.02 31.91 10.61
N ARG A 409 -15.84 30.74 9.94
CA ARG A 409 -16.05 30.55 8.51
C ARG A 409 -17.20 29.58 8.25
N PRO A 410 -18.16 29.92 7.37
CA PRO A 410 -19.16 28.96 6.93
C PRO A 410 -18.49 27.89 6.06
N GLY A 411 -18.84 26.62 6.25
CA GLY A 411 -18.26 25.54 5.47
C GLY A 411 -18.35 24.19 6.16
N ARG A 412 -17.56 23.25 5.68
CA ARG A 412 -17.38 21.93 6.27
C ARG A 412 -16.09 21.91 7.06
N TRP A 413 -16.18 21.43 8.28
CA TRP A 413 -15.08 21.27 9.20
C TRP A 413 -14.93 19.79 9.51
N GLU A 414 -13.77 19.24 9.28
CA GLU A 414 -13.43 17.90 9.72
C GLU A 414 -13.15 17.93 11.22
N ILE A 415 -13.72 16.99 11.95
CA ILE A 415 -13.47 16.84 13.39
C ILE A 415 -12.37 15.79 13.57
N LEU A 416 -11.25 16.22 14.10
CA LEU A 416 -10.11 15.39 14.38
C LEU A 416 -9.86 15.38 15.89
N LEU A 417 -9.34 14.28 16.40
CA LEU A 417 -8.81 14.20 17.75
C LEU A 417 -7.29 14.31 17.68
N ARG A 418 -6.72 15.34 18.29
CA ARG A 418 -5.26 15.45 18.45
C ARG A 418 -4.85 14.80 19.74
N VAL A 419 -4.02 13.77 19.63
CA VAL A 419 -3.44 13.06 20.79
C VAL A 419 -2.00 13.52 20.93
N THR A 420 -1.67 14.17 22.04
CA THR A 420 -0.32 14.68 22.33
C THR A 420 0.24 14.04 23.60
N ALA A 421 1.52 13.66 23.60
CA ALA A 421 2.19 13.29 24.83
C ALA A 421 2.44 14.53 25.72
N ASP A 422 2.51 14.36 27.05
CA ASP A 422 2.64 15.44 28.04
C ASP A 422 3.87 16.34 27.85
N ASN A 423 4.89 15.88 27.11
CA ASN A 423 6.08 16.65 26.78
C ASN A 423 5.88 17.67 25.63
N GLY A 424 4.67 17.81 25.11
CA GLY A 424 4.31 18.78 24.08
C GLY A 424 4.92 18.55 22.71
N ARG A 425 5.70 17.48 22.52
CA ARG A 425 6.35 17.16 21.24
C ARG A 425 5.57 16.07 20.50
N GLY A 426 5.12 16.41 19.29
CA GLY A 426 4.51 15.47 18.34
C GLY A 426 3.05 15.12 18.70
N GLY A 427 2.09 15.91 18.22
CA GLY A 427 0.67 15.56 18.25
C GLY A 427 0.26 14.88 16.95
N HIS A 428 -0.65 13.90 17.05
CA HIS A 428 -1.26 13.24 15.91
C HIS A 428 -2.72 13.66 15.77
N ASP A 429 -3.11 14.02 14.57
CA ASP A 429 -4.50 14.28 14.24
C ASP A 429 -5.14 12.99 13.71
N VAL A 430 -6.07 12.46 14.47
CA VAL A 430 -6.82 11.25 14.13
C VAL A 430 -8.25 11.65 13.77
N PRO A 431 -8.78 11.26 12.60
CA PRO A 431 -10.18 11.52 12.28
C PRO A 431 -11.12 10.87 13.29
N LEU A 432 -12.11 11.59 13.77
CA LEU A 432 -13.16 11.03 14.62
C LEU A 432 -14.16 10.27 13.74
N LEU A 433 -14.23 8.96 13.91
CA LEU A 433 -15.11 8.08 13.17
C LEU A 433 -16.24 7.54 14.04
N LEU A 434 -17.37 7.24 13.41
CA LEU A 434 -18.39 6.42 14.06
C LEU A 434 -17.99 4.95 13.97
N PRO A 435 -18.24 4.15 15.01
CA PRO A 435 -17.95 2.72 14.99
C PRO A 435 -18.64 2.03 13.81
N ALA A 436 -17.96 1.04 13.22
CA ALA A 436 -18.58 0.20 12.22
C ALA A 436 -19.70 -0.63 12.85
N PRO A 437 -20.82 -0.88 12.17
CA PRO A 437 -21.85 -1.75 12.69
C PRO A 437 -21.32 -3.19 12.77
N ASP A 438 -21.58 -3.85 13.90
CA ASP A 438 -21.30 -5.26 14.04
C ASP A 438 -22.08 -6.05 12.98
N GLY A 439 -21.40 -6.84 12.16
CA GLY A 439 -22.03 -7.77 11.24
C GLY A 439 -22.40 -7.27 9.84
N GLY A 440 -21.67 -6.33 9.25
CA GLY A 440 -21.79 -5.99 7.81
C GLY A 440 -23.01 -5.13 7.42
N GLY A 441 -23.70 -4.54 8.39
CA GLY A 441 -24.81 -3.61 8.18
C GLY A 441 -24.37 -2.18 7.81
N LYS A 442 -25.28 -1.37 7.28
CA LYS A 442 -25.06 0.06 7.03
C LYS A 442 -24.71 0.77 8.35
N ARG A 443 -23.68 1.62 8.38
CA ARG A 443 -23.28 2.41 9.56
C ARG A 443 -24.47 3.14 10.15
N ARG A 444 -24.60 3.08 11.49
CA ARG A 444 -25.71 3.76 12.18
C ARG A 444 -25.65 5.26 11.92
N PRO A 445 -26.74 5.90 11.49
CA PRO A 445 -26.79 7.34 11.40
C PRO A 445 -26.63 7.92 12.81
N LEU A 446 -26.02 9.09 12.90
CA LEU A 446 -26.00 9.88 14.16
C LEU A 446 -27.43 10.00 14.71
N PRO A 447 -27.63 9.87 16.05
CA PRO A 447 -28.95 9.99 16.66
C PRO A 447 -29.67 11.24 16.16
N ASP A 448 -30.97 11.14 15.95
CA ASP A 448 -31.83 12.20 15.38
C ASP A 448 -31.77 13.55 16.14
N ARG A 449 -31.17 13.54 17.34
CA ARG A 449 -30.95 14.72 18.18
C ARG A 449 -29.80 15.65 17.70
N THR A 450 -29.03 15.28 16.67
CA THR A 450 -28.03 16.16 16.04
C THR A 450 -28.63 17.23 15.15
N ARG A 451 -29.89 17.61 15.40
CA ARG A 451 -30.55 18.71 14.66
C ARG A 451 -29.78 20.00 14.83
N ALA A 452 -29.65 20.73 13.73
CA ALA A 452 -28.99 22.03 13.73
C ALA A 452 -29.58 22.95 14.83
N LYS A 453 -28.78 23.33 15.82
CA LYS A 453 -29.15 24.25 16.88
C LYS A 453 -28.70 25.67 16.51
N ARG A 454 -29.47 26.65 16.91
CA ARG A 454 -29.08 28.06 16.81
C ARG A 454 -27.96 28.32 17.81
N LEU A 455 -26.81 28.68 17.30
CA LEU A 455 -25.69 29.14 18.11
C LEU A 455 -25.74 30.69 18.07
N TYR A 456 -25.85 31.33 19.22
CA TYR A 456 -25.79 32.78 19.35
C TYR A 456 -24.42 33.17 19.90
N ALA A 457 -23.77 34.10 19.21
CA ALA A 457 -22.56 34.72 19.74
C ALA A 457 -22.75 36.25 19.75
N HIS A 458 -22.27 36.90 20.82
CA HIS A 458 -22.23 38.36 20.89
C HIS A 458 -21.29 38.92 19.82
N GLY A 459 -21.85 39.75 18.92
CA GLY A 459 -21.08 40.49 17.94
C GLY A 459 -20.74 39.79 16.62
N VAL A 460 -21.15 38.55 16.41
CA VAL A 460 -20.87 37.77 15.17
C VAL A 460 -22.16 37.32 14.50
N ARG A 461 -22.16 37.16 13.15
CA ARG A 461 -23.33 36.70 12.41
C ARG A 461 -23.81 35.35 12.91
N PRO A 462 -25.12 35.17 13.15
CA PRO A 462 -25.65 33.90 13.65
C PRO A 462 -25.38 32.78 12.67
N MET A 463 -24.78 31.70 13.15
CA MET A 463 -24.49 30.50 12.36
C MET A 463 -25.30 29.31 12.91
N ALA A 464 -25.66 28.40 12.04
CA ALA A 464 -26.21 27.10 12.40
C ALA A 464 -25.14 26.04 12.12
N ALA A 465 -24.96 25.14 13.08
CA ALA A 465 -24.01 24.04 12.92
C ALA A 465 -24.71 22.70 13.18
N ARG A 466 -24.31 21.68 12.45
CA ARG A 466 -24.72 20.30 12.68
C ARG A 466 -23.55 19.36 12.47
N MET A 467 -23.48 18.32 13.28
CA MET A 467 -22.59 17.18 13.01
C MET A 467 -23.25 16.26 11.99
N THR A 468 -22.46 15.71 11.08
CA THR A 468 -22.90 14.72 10.08
C THR A 468 -21.76 13.77 9.80
N GLN A 469 -22.08 12.63 9.20
CA GLN A 469 -21.13 11.62 8.82
C GLN A 469 -20.89 11.65 7.29
N ARG A 470 -19.64 11.43 6.88
CA ARG A 470 -19.28 11.19 5.47
C ARG A 470 -19.50 9.70 5.12
N PRO A 471 -19.57 9.35 3.83
CA PRO A 471 -19.64 7.95 3.39
C PRO A 471 -18.46 7.09 3.89
N ASP A 472 -17.26 7.70 4.06
CA ASP A 472 -16.07 7.06 4.62
C ASP A 472 -16.09 6.91 6.16
N GLY A 473 -17.18 7.32 6.81
CA GLY A 473 -17.38 7.23 8.25
C GLY A 473 -16.88 8.40 9.07
N ARG A 474 -16.16 9.35 8.51
CA ARG A 474 -15.62 10.50 9.25
C ARG A 474 -16.74 11.44 9.73
N MET A 475 -16.60 11.91 10.95
CA MET A 475 -17.45 12.94 11.48
C MET A 475 -17.03 14.31 10.94
N VAL A 476 -18.01 15.11 10.52
CA VAL A 476 -17.77 16.48 10.09
C VAL A 476 -18.79 17.42 10.71
N LEU A 477 -18.32 18.58 11.10
CA LEU A 477 -19.15 19.71 11.49
C LEU A 477 -19.47 20.55 10.23
N VAL A 478 -20.75 20.75 9.95
CA VAL A 478 -21.19 21.63 8.88
C VAL A 478 -21.69 22.93 9.50
N ALA A 479 -20.93 24.00 9.35
CA ALA A 479 -21.30 25.32 9.78
C ALA A 479 -21.86 26.11 8.59
N VAL A 480 -23.06 26.67 8.71
CA VAL A 480 -23.73 27.44 7.67
C VAL A 480 -24.20 28.78 8.20
N ASP A 481 -24.08 29.83 7.40
CA ASP A 481 -24.69 31.12 7.68
C ASP A 481 -26.22 30.97 7.74
N TRP A 482 -26.85 31.51 8.79
CA TRP A 482 -28.29 31.45 8.99
C TRP A 482 -29.08 31.98 7.79
N ARG A 483 -28.57 32.95 7.06
CA ARG A 483 -29.21 33.46 5.83
C ARG A 483 -29.31 32.35 4.77
N THR A 484 -28.36 31.47 4.70
CA THR A 484 -28.36 30.30 3.79
C THR A 484 -29.40 29.26 4.23
N VAL A 485 -29.57 29.05 5.54
CA VAL A 485 -30.60 28.17 6.08
C VAL A 485 -31.98 28.76 5.82
N ALA A 486 -32.19 30.03 6.12
CA ALA A 486 -33.46 30.75 5.88
C ALA A 486 -33.85 30.74 4.40
N ARG A 487 -32.88 30.88 3.48
CA ARG A 487 -33.09 30.80 2.03
C ARG A 487 -33.53 29.41 1.59
N LYS A 488 -32.93 28.37 2.13
CA LYS A 488 -33.32 26.97 1.86
C LYS A 488 -34.68 26.62 2.41
N VAL A 489 -35.01 27.08 3.61
CA VAL A 489 -36.33 26.88 4.22
C VAL A 489 -37.43 27.61 3.40
N ARG A 490 -37.23 28.90 2.99
CA ARG A 490 -38.15 29.62 2.13
C ARG A 490 -38.33 28.93 0.77
N LYS A 491 -37.27 28.38 0.18
CA LYS A 491 -37.37 27.66 -1.10
C LYS A 491 -38.13 26.32 -0.96
N ARG A 492 -38.08 25.67 0.19
CA ARG A 492 -38.87 24.46 0.49
C ARG A 492 -40.36 24.77 0.73
N LEU A 493 -40.62 25.85 1.45
CA LEU A 493 -42.02 26.31 1.70
C LEU A 493 -42.72 26.84 0.42
N ARG A 494 -41.98 27.32 -0.58
CA ARG A 494 -42.51 27.70 -1.89
C ARG A 494 -42.71 26.53 -2.86
N ARG A 495 -42.24 25.33 -2.54
CA ARG A 495 -42.38 24.11 -3.35
C ARG A 495 -43.40 23.12 -2.77
N ARG A 496 -44.05 23.46 -1.68
CA ARG A 496 -45.28 22.88 -1.14
C ARG A 496 -46.43 23.86 -1.40
#